data_28faf0fc225dfe8add8dc5934619b35f
#
_entry.id   28faf0fc225dfe8add8dc5934619b35f
#
_cell.length_a   1.000
_cell.length_b   1.000
_cell.length_c   1.000
_cell.angle_alpha   90.00
_cell.angle_beta   90.00
_cell.angle_gamma   90.00
#
_symmetry.space_group_name_H-M   'P 1'
#
loop_
_entity.id
_entity.type
_entity.pdbx_description
1 polymer ?
#
loop_
_entity_poly.entity_id
_entity_poly.type
_entity_poly.pdbx_seq_one_letter_code
_entity_poly.pdbx_strand_id
1 'polypeptide(L)'
;MTFNVIAVVVVAALVFGAIGVAVFDDLLRGSGNEPKPLTVDPNQTDPVEQQYRDKIAADPNDVAAMSALANYLGNTGNTAEAITWYEKALTITPDDMSLRLDFASALASGGKQRDAELQYQKVIGAQPDDGFALLGLARLYRSWSPPRTQDAVMYYQLTIERAGDSVVRQVAQEELAELTGTPVASPAASPAASSSPAP
;
A
#
# COMPACT_ATOMS: atom_id res chain seq x y z
N MET A 1 45.06 -11.22 -2.58
CA MET A 1 44.11 -12.38 -2.57
C MET A 1 42.73 -12.07 -3.16
N THR A 2 42.58 -11.02 -3.89
CA THR A 2 41.26 -10.57 -4.44
C THR A 2 41.03 -10.93 -5.90
N PHE A 3 42.04 -11.33 -6.65
CA PHE A 3 41.91 -11.65 -8.07
C PHE A 3 41.26 -13.02 -8.35
N ASN A 4 41.37 -13.99 -7.44
CA ASN A 4 40.82 -15.33 -7.66
C ASN A 4 39.32 -15.47 -7.46
N VAL A 5 38.70 -14.58 -6.71
CA VAL A 5 37.24 -14.66 -6.45
C VAL A 5 36.43 -14.17 -7.64
N ILE A 6 36.91 -13.13 -8.32
CA ILE A 6 36.22 -12.59 -9.51
C ILE A 6 36.30 -13.57 -10.68
N ALA A 7 37.44 -14.22 -10.86
CA ALA A 7 37.61 -15.24 -11.91
C ALA A 7 36.72 -16.46 -11.72
N VAL A 8 36.55 -16.90 -10.46
CA VAL A 8 35.67 -18.04 -10.12
C VAL A 8 34.19 -17.70 -10.35
N VAL A 9 33.76 -16.48 -10.01
CA VAL A 9 32.37 -16.04 -10.20
C VAL A 9 32.05 -15.89 -11.68
N VAL A 10 32.98 -15.37 -12.50
CA VAL A 10 32.75 -15.22 -13.94
C VAL A 10 32.74 -16.58 -14.64
N VAL A 11 33.61 -17.52 -14.22
CA VAL A 11 33.63 -18.89 -14.79
C VAL A 11 32.39 -19.67 -14.36
N ALA A 12 31.92 -19.52 -13.12
CA ALA A 12 30.69 -20.14 -12.66
C ALA A 12 29.47 -19.60 -13.43
N ALA A 13 29.41 -18.29 -13.67
CA ALA A 13 28.31 -17.68 -14.45
C ALA A 13 28.29 -18.14 -15.90
N LEU A 14 29.48 -18.34 -16.53
CA LEU A 14 29.58 -18.83 -17.89
C LEU A 14 29.26 -20.33 -18.00
N VAL A 15 29.65 -21.14 -17.01
CA VAL A 15 29.37 -22.58 -17.01
C VAL A 15 27.88 -22.84 -16.69
N PHE A 16 27.31 -22.17 -15.71
CA PHE A 16 25.88 -22.30 -15.41
C PHE A 16 24.98 -21.67 -16.52
N GLY A 17 25.41 -20.58 -17.13
CA GLY A 17 24.70 -19.98 -18.26
C GLY A 17 24.72 -20.89 -19.49
N ALA A 18 25.85 -21.49 -19.81
CA ALA A 18 25.97 -22.39 -20.98
C ALA A 18 25.28 -23.74 -20.76
N ILE A 19 25.41 -24.32 -19.57
CA ILE A 19 24.74 -25.60 -19.23
C ILE A 19 23.24 -25.39 -19.06
N GLY A 20 22.81 -24.28 -18.45
CA GLY A 20 21.38 -23.95 -18.28
C GLY A 20 20.69 -23.79 -19.63
N VAL A 21 21.32 -23.16 -20.62
CA VAL A 21 20.76 -22.99 -21.97
C VAL A 21 20.72 -24.31 -22.69
N ALA A 22 21.76 -25.13 -22.60
CA ALA A 22 21.83 -26.42 -23.31
C ALA A 22 20.84 -27.44 -22.74
N VAL A 23 20.70 -27.53 -21.43
CA VAL A 23 19.72 -28.43 -20.78
C VAL A 23 18.30 -27.98 -21.00
N PHE A 24 18.07 -26.66 -21.04
CA PHE A 24 16.75 -26.09 -21.30
C PHE A 24 16.31 -26.27 -22.75
N ASP A 25 17.24 -26.14 -23.71
CA ASP A 25 17.00 -26.37 -25.14
C ASP A 25 16.68 -27.84 -25.46
N ASP A 26 17.34 -28.76 -24.76
CA ASP A 26 17.12 -30.21 -24.94
C ASP A 26 15.81 -30.68 -24.26
N LEU A 27 15.42 -30.05 -23.15
CA LEU A 27 14.14 -30.34 -22.45
C LEU A 27 12.95 -29.81 -23.25
N LEU A 28 13.10 -28.72 -24.01
CA LEU A 28 12.03 -28.08 -24.77
C LEU A 28 11.83 -28.70 -26.17
N ARG A 29 12.85 -29.37 -26.74
CA ARG A 29 12.72 -30.07 -28.04
C ARG A 29 11.85 -31.32 -28.01
N GLY A 30 11.48 -31.79 -26.80
CA GLY A 30 10.64 -32.98 -26.61
C GLY A 30 9.14 -32.76 -26.61
N SER A 31 8.66 -31.52 -26.52
CA SER A 31 7.22 -31.23 -26.48
C SER A 31 6.97 -29.95 -27.27
N GLY A 32 6.32 -30.08 -28.41
CA GLY A 32 6.03 -28.97 -29.32
C GLY A 32 5.10 -27.85 -28.78
N ASN A 33 5.28 -27.52 -27.52
CA ASN A 33 4.61 -26.43 -26.82
C ASN A 33 5.69 -25.56 -26.18
N GLU A 34 6.44 -24.82 -27.00
CA GLU A 34 7.29 -23.76 -26.45
C GLU A 34 6.42 -22.78 -25.68
N PRO A 35 6.67 -22.54 -24.38
CA PRO A 35 6.04 -21.44 -23.70
C PRO A 35 6.48 -20.17 -24.44
N LYS A 36 5.55 -19.56 -25.16
CA LYS A 36 5.75 -18.27 -25.80
C LYS A 36 6.35 -17.33 -24.76
N PRO A 37 7.54 -16.73 -24.97
CA PRO A 37 8.07 -15.78 -24.04
C PRO A 37 7.00 -14.71 -23.80
N LEU A 38 6.70 -14.43 -22.55
CA LEU A 38 5.83 -13.33 -22.16
C LEU A 38 6.53 -12.04 -22.61
N THR A 39 6.39 -11.71 -23.88
CA THR A 39 6.74 -10.39 -24.37
C THR A 39 5.68 -9.46 -23.81
N VAL A 40 5.99 -8.81 -22.70
CA VAL A 40 5.21 -7.67 -22.24
C VAL A 40 5.40 -6.60 -23.30
N ASP A 41 4.41 -6.42 -24.15
CA ASP A 41 4.35 -5.31 -25.08
C ASP A 41 4.21 -4.03 -24.23
N PRO A 42 5.19 -3.12 -24.22
CA PRO A 42 5.10 -1.90 -23.42
C PRO A 42 3.93 -0.99 -23.84
N ASN A 43 3.28 -1.29 -24.97
CA ASN A 43 2.08 -0.60 -25.46
C ASN A 43 0.79 -1.33 -25.13
N GLN A 44 0.87 -2.51 -24.51
CA GLN A 44 -0.33 -3.27 -24.15
C GLN A 44 -0.77 -2.86 -22.75
N THR A 45 -1.94 -2.21 -22.65
CA THR A 45 -2.59 -1.93 -21.37
C THR A 45 -2.78 -3.24 -20.60
N ASP A 46 -2.46 -3.24 -19.31
CA ASP A 46 -2.65 -4.43 -18.47
C ASP A 46 -4.11 -4.92 -18.56
N PRO A 47 -4.36 -6.23 -18.70
CA PRO A 47 -5.70 -6.77 -18.84
C PRO A 47 -6.64 -6.38 -17.69
N VAL A 48 -6.11 -6.22 -16.47
CA VAL A 48 -6.90 -5.79 -15.30
C VAL A 48 -7.29 -4.32 -15.43
N GLU A 49 -6.35 -3.47 -15.84
CA GLU A 49 -6.62 -2.06 -16.12
C GLU A 49 -7.67 -1.92 -17.23
N GLN A 50 -7.49 -2.66 -18.33
CA GLN A 50 -8.43 -2.62 -19.45
C GLN A 50 -9.84 -3.04 -19.02
N GLN A 51 -9.97 -4.06 -18.19
CA GLN A 51 -11.27 -4.49 -17.65
C GLN A 51 -12.00 -3.36 -16.90
N TYR A 52 -11.30 -2.59 -16.08
CA TYR A 52 -11.94 -1.45 -15.39
C TYR A 52 -12.29 -0.33 -16.36
N ARG A 53 -11.44 -0.03 -17.34
CA ARG A 53 -11.73 0.96 -18.39
C ARG A 53 -12.95 0.57 -19.23
N ASP A 54 -13.10 -0.71 -19.56
CA ASP A 54 -14.26 -1.22 -20.31
C ASP A 54 -15.56 -1.10 -19.48
N LYS A 55 -15.52 -1.36 -18.16
CA LYS A 55 -16.67 -1.14 -17.28
C LYS A 55 -17.08 0.33 -17.24
N ILE A 56 -16.13 1.24 -17.10
CA ILE A 56 -16.38 2.69 -17.10
C ILE A 56 -16.90 3.15 -18.47
N ALA A 57 -16.42 2.56 -19.57
CA ALA A 57 -16.91 2.87 -20.91
C ALA A 57 -18.37 2.41 -21.10
N ALA A 58 -18.75 1.28 -20.49
CA ALA A 58 -20.13 0.77 -20.52
C ALA A 58 -21.07 1.57 -19.59
N ASP A 59 -20.57 1.99 -18.42
CA ASP A 59 -21.28 2.87 -17.49
C ASP A 59 -20.35 3.98 -16.99
N PRO A 60 -20.45 5.18 -17.57
CA PRO A 60 -19.63 6.33 -17.16
C PRO A 60 -19.88 6.83 -15.73
N ASN A 61 -20.87 6.31 -15.02
CA ASN A 61 -21.15 6.61 -13.62
C ASN A 61 -20.83 5.45 -12.66
N ASP A 62 -20.17 4.40 -13.14
CA ASP A 62 -19.73 3.30 -12.29
C ASP A 62 -18.59 3.74 -11.36
N VAL A 63 -18.98 4.29 -10.19
CA VAL A 63 -18.06 4.75 -9.13
C VAL A 63 -17.18 3.61 -8.64
N ALA A 64 -17.72 2.38 -8.57
CA ALA A 64 -16.96 1.21 -8.11
C ALA A 64 -15.85 0.84 -9.10
N ALA A 65 -16.12 0.87 -10.41
CA ALA A 65 -15.10 0.66 -11.43
C ALA A 65 -14.05 1.78 -11.43
N MET A 66 -14.46 3.05 -11.24
CA MET A 66 -13.54 4.19 -11.15
C MET A 66 -12.61 4.07 -9.95
N SER A 67 -13.13 3.75 -8.77
CA SER A 67 -12.32 3.58 -7.56
C SER A 67 -11.38 2.37 -7.68
N ALA A 68 -11.84 1.26 -8.27
CA ALA A 68 -11.02 0.09 -8.51
C ALA A 68 -9.87 0.39 -9.51
N LEU A 69 -10.15 1.15 -10.57
CA LEU A 69 -9.11 1.61 -11.51
C LEU A 69 -8.11 2.54 -10.82
N ALA A 70 -8.59 3.48 -10.00
CA ALA A 70 -7.73 4.38 -9.25
C ALA A 70 -6.82 3.62 -8.28
N ASN A 71 -7.36 2.64 -7.54
CA ASN A 71 -6.58 1.77 -6.66
C ASN A 71 -5.52 0.98 -7.45
N TYR A 72 -5.90 0.39 -8.58
CA TYR A 72 -4.99 -0.34 -9.44
C TYR A 72 -3.84 0.56 -9.94
N LEU A 73 -4.16 1.73 -10.46
CA LEU A 73 -3.18 2.70 -10.97
C LEU A 73 -2.24 3.20 -9.87
N GLY A 74 -2.77 3.45 -8.66
CA GLY A 74 -1.97 3.83 -7.50
C GLY A 74 -0.95 2.75 -7.12
N ASN A 75 -1.37 1.48 -7.11
CA ASN A 75 -0.53 0.34 -6.78
C ASN A 75 0.53 0.04 -7.86
N THR A 76 0.26 0.37 -9.12
CA THR A 76 1.21 0.22 -10.24
C THR A 76 2.11 1.44 -10.44
N GLY A 77 1.97 2.47 -9.57
CA GLY A 77 2.81 3.68 -9.57
C GLY A 77 2.27 4.81 -10.44
N ASN A 78 1.14 4.63 -11.13
CA ASN A 78 0.49 5.70 -11.90
C ASN A 78 -0.41 6.57 -11.01
N THR A 79 0.18 7.13 -9.94
CA THR A 79 -0.53 7.88 -8.91
C THR A 79 -1.25 9.12 -9.46
N ALA A 80 -0.69 9.78 -10.46
CA ALA A 80 -1.30 10.98 -11.03
C ALA A 80 -2.65 10.67 -11.71
N GLU A 81 -2.73 9.57 -12.44
CA GLU A 81 -3.97 9.14 -13.07
C GLU A 81 -4.95 8.58 -12.03
N ALA A 82 -4.46 7.85 -11.02
CA ALA A 82 -5.26 7.38 -9.88
C ALA A 82 -6.02 8.54 -9.22
N ILE A 83 -5.34 9.64 -8.92
CA ILE A 83 -5.92 10.87 -8.36
C ILE A 83 -7.06 11.38 -9.25
N THR A 84 -6.86 11.42 -10.56
CA THR A 84 -7.88 11.89 -11.51
C THR A 84 -9.14 11.02 -11.48
N TRP A 85 -8.99 9.70 -11.34
CA TRP A 85 -10.13 8.79 -11.26
C TRP A 85 -10.88 8.92 -9.93
N TYR A 86 -10.17 9.11 -8.81
CA TYR A 86 -10.80 9.43 -7.52
C TYR A 86 -11.57 10.75 -7.56
N GLU A 87 -11.02 11.79 -8.18
CA GLU A 87 -11.71 13.08 -8.35
C GLU A 87 -13.03 12.91 -9.12
N LYS A 88 -13.02 12.15 -10.24
CA LYS A 88 -14.22 11.85 -10.99
C LYS A 88 -15.26 11.08 -10.17
N ALA A 89 -14.83 10.05 -9.46
CA ALA A 89 -15.70 9.23 -8.61
C ALA A 89 -16.35 10.08 -7.50
N LEU A 90 -15.60 10.96 -6.84
CA LEU A 90 -16.09 11.87 -5.81
C LEU A 90 -16.99 12.99 -6.36
N THR A 91 -16.96 13.28 -7.66
CA THR A 91 -17.91 14.19 -8.29
C THR A 91 -19.31 13.56 -8.34
N ILE A 92 -19.38 12.23 -8.46
CA ILE A 92 -20.65 11.48 -8.50
C ILE A 92 -21.14 11.20 -7.07
N THR A 93 -20.25 10.81 -6.16
CA THR A 93 -20.57 10.48 -4.77
C THR A 93 -19.78 11.34 -3.80
N PRO A 94 -20.10 12.64 -3.65
CA PRO A 94 -19.29 13.58 -2.85
C PRO A 94 -19.27 13.28 -1.36
N ASP A 95 -20.26 12.54 -0.85
CA ASP A 95 -20.38 12.20 0.59
C ASP A 95 -19.87 10.80 0.93
N ASP A 96 -19.26 10.10 -0.04
CA ASP A 96 -18.63 8.80 0.22
C ASP A 96 -17.29 9.00 0.97
N MET A 97 -17.33 8.79 2.30
CA MET A 97 -16.16 8.98 3.16
C MET A 97 -15.10 7.91 2.95
N SER A 98 -15.50 6.69 2.56
CA SER A 98 -14.55 5.61 2.23
C SER A 98 -13.74 5.94 0.99
N LEU A 99 -14.43 6.36 -0.08
CA LEU A 99 -13.79 6.82 -1.30
C LEU A 99 -12.89 8.04 -1.07
N ARG A 100 -13.33 8.96 -0.18
CA ARG A 100 -12.54 10.15 0.20
C ARG A 100 -11.27 9.77 0.96
N LEU A 101 -11.33 8.74 1.80
CA LEU A 101 -10.19 8.21 2.52
C LEU A 101 -9.13 7.64 1.55
N ASP A 102 -9.56 6.85 0.56
CA ASP A 102 -8.70 6.30 -0.48
C ASP A 102 -8.07 7.42 -1.31
N PHE A 103 -8.87 8.41 -1.68
CA PHE A 103 -8.38 9.60 -2.39
C PHE A 103 -7.32 10.37 -1.58
N ALA A 104 -7.54 10.56 -0.27
CA ALA A 104 -6.57 11.20 0.61
C ALA A 104 -5.23 10.44 0.64
N SER A 105 -5.29 9.11 0.68
CA SER A 105 -4.11 8.25 0.64
C SER A 105 -3.36 8.37 -0.71
N ALA A 106 -4.09 8.39 -1.82
CA ALA A 106 -3.51 8.59 -3.15
C ALA A 106 -2.83 9.95 -3.29
N LEU A 107 -3.46 11.02 -2.77
CA LEU A 107 -2.88 12.36 -2.73
C LEU A 107 -1.60 12.41 -1.91
N ALA A 108 -1.58 11.76 -0.73
CA ALA A 108 -0.40 11.66 0.11
C ALA A 108 0.76 10.96 -0.60
N SER A 109 0.47 9.82 -1.25
CA SER A 109 1.44 9.06 -2.05
C SER A 109 1.96 9.84 -3.26
N GLY A 110 1.11 10.68 -3.85
CA GLY A 110 1.47 11.58 -4.95
C GLY A 110 2.20 12.87 -4.51
N GLY A 111 2.53 13.01 -3.22
CA GLY A 111 3.21 14.19 -2.66
C GLY A 111 2.33 15.43 -2.56
N LYS A 112 1.02 15.32 -2.80
CA LYS A 112 0.04 16.41 -2.66
C LYS A 112 -0.41 16.54 -1.20
N GLN A 113 0.52 16.83 -0.31
CA GLN A 113 0.34 16.73 1.14
C GLN A 113 -0.79 17.62 1.68
N ARG A 114 -0.93 18.86 1.18
CA ARG A 114 -1.98 19.79 1.64
C ARG A 114 -3.39 19.30 1.20
N ASP A 115 -3.48 18.77 -0.01
CA ASP A 115 -4.75 18.27 -0.52
C ASP A 115 -5.14 16.97 0.23
N ALA A 116 -4.16 16.11 0.53
CA ALA A 116 -4.35 14.93 1.36
C ALA A 116 -4.84 15.30 2.78
N GLU A 117 -4.18 16.27 3.43
CA GLU A 117 -4.59 16.79 4.74
C GLU A 117 -6.06 17.21 4.74
N LEU A 118 -6.46 17.99 3.73
CA LEU A 118 -7.84 18.47 3.60
C LEU A 118 -8.85 17.32 3.47
N GLN A 119 -8.52 16.28 2.69
CA GLN A 119 -9.43 15.14 2.52
C GLN A 119 -9.53 14.30 3.80
N TYR A 120 -8.40 14.00 4.48
CA TYR A 120 -8.44 13.32 5.78
C TYR A 120 -9.24 14.12 6.82
N GLN A 121 -9.07 15.44 6.89
CA GLN A 121 -9.83 16.29 7.80
C GLN A 121 -11.33 16.28 7.53
N LYS A 122 -11.75 16.18 6.24
CA LYS A 122 -13.16 16.02 5.89
C LYS A 122 -13.72 14.68 6.39
N VAL A 123 -12.94 13.59 6.28
CA VAL A 123 -13.36 12.30 6.82
C VAL A 123 -13.51 12.37 8.34
N ILE A 124 -12.51 12.91 9.06
CA ILE A 124 -12.55 13.07 10.52
C ILE A 124 -13.68 14.01 10.96
N GLY A 125 -13.98 15.05 10.17
CA GLY A 125 -15.10 15.95 10.46
C GLY A 125 -16.45 15.25 10.42
N ALA A 126 -16.63 14.27 9.53
CA ALA A 126 -17.83 13.45 9.42
C ALA A 126 -17.81 12.24 10.38
N GLN A 127 -16.65 11.66 10.59
CA GLN A 127 -16.41 10.43 11.37
C GLN A 127 -15.18 10.64 12.28
N PRO A 128 -15.35 11.27 13.46
CA PRO A 128 -14.23 11.66 14.33
C PRO A 128 -13.39 10.49 14.86
N ASP A 129 -13.96 9.30 14.89
CA ASP A 129 -13.31 8.08 15.39
C ASP A 129 -12.84 7.14 14.25
N ASP A 130 -12.82 7.65 13.00
CA ASP A 130 -12.27 6.89 11.89
C ASP A 130 -10.76 6.70 12.06
N GLY A 131 -10.39 5.50 12.49
CA GLY A 131 -9.01 5.15 12.80
C GLY A 131 -8.08 5.20 11.58
N PHE A 132 -8.58 4.92 10.37
CA PHE A 132 -7.78 4.99 9.16
C PHE A 132 -7.48 6.43 8.75
N ALA A 133 -8.44 7.33 8.89
CA ALA A 133 -8.24 8.75 8.63
C ALA A 133 -7.28 9.39 9.64
N LEU A 134 -7.43 9.05 10.93
CA LEU A 134 -6.54 9.52 12.00
C LEU A 134 -5.10 9.01 11.77
N LEU A 135 -4.92 7.71 11.50
CA LEU A 135 -3.63 7.11 11.18
C LEU A 135 -3.03 7.69 9.89
N GLY A 136 -3.87 7.92 8.87
CA GLY A 136 -3.48 8.55 7.61
C GLY A 136 -2.88 9.94 7.83
N LEU A 137 -3.51 10.79 8.66
CA LEU A 137 -2.98 12.11 9.02
C LEU A 137 -1.67 12.02 9.84
N ALA A 138 -1.58 11.08 10.78
CA ALA A 138 -0.37 10.86 11.54
C ALA A 138 0.83 10.57 10.63
N ARG A 139 0.66 9.64 9.70
CA ARG A 139 1.67 9.29 8.68
C ARG A 139 1.99 10.43 7.74
N LEU A 140 0.97 11.16 7.31
CA LEU A 140 1.14 12.34 6.46
C LEU A 140 2.03 13.38 7.13
N TYR A 141 1.78 13.72 8.41
CA TYR A 141 2.58 14.68 9.15
C TYR A 141 3.99 14.18 9.45
N ARG A 142 4.16 12.88 9.69
CA ARG A 142 5.49 12.26 9.83
C ARG A 142 6.32 12.40 8.55
N SER A 143 5.70 12.25 7.39
CA SER A 143 6.35 12.33 6.07
C SER A 143 6.43 13.74 5.49
N TRP A 144 5.88 14.74 6.18
CA TRP A 144 5.88 16.12 5.69
C TRP A 144 7.29 16.69 5.59
N SER A 145 7.52 17.63 4.68
CA SER A 145 8.83 18.28 4.53
C SER A 145 8.71 19.79 4.78
N PRO A 146 9.28 20.33 5.88
CA PRO A 146 9.90 19.60 7.01
C PRO A 146 8.89 18.79 7.82
N PRO A 147 9.32 17.71 8.54
CA PRO A 147 8.39 16.87 9.32
C PRO A 147 7.63 17.64 10.38
N ARG A 148 6.33 17.40 10.46
CA ARG A 148 5.43 17.96 11.49
C ARG A 148 5.29 16.95 12.65
N THR A 149 6.41 16.68 13.33
CA THR A 149 6.52 15.61 14.32
C THR A 149 5.50 15.72 15.46
N GLN A 150 5.24 16.92 15.95
CA GLN A 150 4.27 17.13 17.05
C GLN A 150 2.85 16.78 16.62
N ASP A 151 2.46 17.18 15.41
CA ASP A 151 1.16 16.83 14.86
C ASP A 151 1.05 15.32 14.61
N ALA A 152 2.12 14.70 14.08
CA ALA A 152 2.17 13.26 13.91
C ALA A 152 1.96 12.51 15.24
N VAL A 153 2.68 12.89 16.30
CA VAL A 153 2.52 12.31 17.64
C VAL A 153 1.09 12.46 18.14
N MET A 154 0.50 13.66 18.01
CA MET A 154 -0.87 13.91 18.43
C MET A 154 -1.87 12.99 17.72
N TYR A 155 -1.76 12.86 16.40
CA TYR A 155 -2.69 12.03 15.63
C TYR A 155 -2.48 10.53 15.84
N TYR A 156 -1.25 10.05 16.08
CA TYR A 156 -1.03 8.67 16.55
C TYR A 156 -1.72 8.41 17.89
N GLN A 157 -1.60 9.33 18.85
CA GLN A 157 -2.27 9.22 20.15
C GLN A 157 -3.80 9.20 20.00
N LEU A 158 -4.37 10.08 19.16
CA LEU A 158 -5.79 10.07 18.85
C LEU A 158 -6.23 8.75 18.20
N THR A 159 -5.42 8.18 17.32
CA THR A 159 -5.70 6.87 16.71
C THR A 159 -5.77 5.79 17.78
N ILE A 160 -4.82 5.75 18.72
CA ILE A 160 -4.77 4.77 19.81
C ILE A 160 -6.00 4.91 20.72
N GLU A 161 -6.42 6.15 21.00
CA GLU A 161 -7.55 6.44 21.88
C GLU A 161 -8.90 6.09 21.23
N ARG A 162 -9.10 6.44 19.95
CA ARG A 162 -10.42 6.50 19.33
C ARG A 162 -10.72 5.40 18.33
N ALA A 163 -9.69 4.84 17.64
CA ALA A 163 -9.95 3.83 16.64
C ALA A 163 -10.65 2.61 17.24
N GLY A 164 -11.78 2.21 16.65
CA GLY A 164 -12.50 1.00 17.03
C GLY A 164 -11.74 -0.28 16.71
N ASP A 165 -10.94 -0.26 15.62
CA ASP A 165 -10.15 -1.40 15.14
C ASP A 165 -8.88 -1.58 15.97
N SER A 166 -8.69 -2.80 16.52
CA SER A 166 -7.53 -3.13 17.36
C SER A 166 -6.22 -3.18 16.56
N VAL A 167 -6.27 -3.57 15.29
CA VAL A 167 -5.09 -3.62 14.42
C VAL A 167 -4.61 -2.21 14.11
N VAL A 168 -5.54 -1.29 13.80
CA VAL A 168 -5.21 0.11 13.56
C VAL A 168 -4.58 0.75 14.80
N ARG A 169 -5.12 0.47 16.00
CA ARG A 169 -4.54 0.94 17.28
C ARG A 169 -3.12 0.40 17.48
N GLN A 170 -2.92 -0.90 17.24
CA GLN A 170 -1.61 -1.51 17.39
C GLN A 170 -0.58 -0.88 16.44
N VAL A 171 -0.93 -0.72 15.17
CA VAL A 171 -0.07 -0.05 14.18
C VAL A 171 0.28 1.36 14.63
N ALA A 172 -0.69 2.12 15.13
CA ALA A 172 -0.43 3.47 15.64
C ALA A 172 0.52 3.48 16.84
N GLN A 173 0.42 2.49 17.75
CA GLN A 173 1.33 2.34 18.88
C GLN A 173 2.75 2.04 18.43
N GLU A 174 2.91 1.11 17.49
CA GLU A 174 4.22 0.73 16.93
C GLU A 174 4.89 1.91 16.23
N GLU A 175 4.14 2.61 15.35
CA GLU A 175 4.68 3.76 14.61
C GLU A 175 4.97 4.98 15.50
N LEU A 176 4.19 5.19 16.55
CA LEU A 176 4.44 6.22 17.57
C LEU A 176 5.71 5.91 18.35
N ALA A 177 5.90 4.65 18.74
CA ALA A 177 7.09 4.21 19.46
C ALA A 177 8.36 4.38 18.61
N GLU A 178 8.30 4.05 17.32
CA GLU A 178 9.39 4.31 16.38
C GLU A 178 9.71 5.80 16.27
N LEU A 179 8.69 6.65 16.17
CA LEU A 179 8.86 8.09 16.02
C LEU A 179 9.48 8.75 17.26
N THR A 180 9.13 8.26 18.46
CA THR A 180 9.54 8.83 19.75
C THR A 180 10.73 8.13 20.37
N GLY A 181 11.14 6.97 19.86
CA GLY A 181 12.21 6.14 20.44
C GLY A 181 11.78 5.45 21.74
N THR A 182 10.47 5.37 22.03
CA THR A 182 9.95 4.71 23.24
C THR A 182 9.62 3.25 22.94
N PRO A 183 10.01 2.29 23.79
CA PRO A 183 9.66 0.89 23.56
C PRO A 183 8.14 0.70 23.65
N VAL A 184 7.57 -0.06 22.71
CA VAL A 184 6.16 -0.49 22.76
C VAL A 184 6.01 -1.37 24.00
N ALA A 185 5.14 -0.99 24.94
CA ALA A 185 4.77 -1.87 26.02
C ALA A 185 4.13 -3.13 25.41
N SER A 186 4.80 -4.27 25.57
CA SER A 186 4.22 -5.56 25.17
C SER A 186 2.84 -5.70 25.82
N PRO A 187 1.79 -6.12 25.11
CA PRO A 187 0.49 -6.33 25.72
C PRO A 187 0.69 -7.27 26.91
N ALA A 188 0.45 -6.76 28.12
CA ALA A 188 0.62 -7.52 29.35
C ALA A 188 -0.22 -8.79 29.20
N ALA A 189 0.46 -9.93 29.32
CA ALA A 189 -0.20 -11.22 29.39
C ALA A 189 -1.33 -11.09 30.42
N SER A 190 -2.55 -11.39 29.99
CA SER A 190 -3.74 -11.38 30.82
C SER A 190 -3.39 -12.07 32.15
N PRO A 191 -3.65 -11.45 33.32
CA PRO A 191 -3.33 -12.12 34.58
C PRO A 191 -4.10 -13.45 34.61
N ALA A 192 -3.34 -14.53 34.67
CA ALA A 192 -3.88 -15.88 34.83
C ALA A 192 -4.89 -15.84 35.98
N ALA A 193 -6.12 -16.26 35.69
CA ALA A 193 -7.17 -16.39 36.68
C ALA A 193 -6.61 -17.12 37.91
N SER A 194 -6.54 -16.40 39.02
CA SER A 194 -6.17 -16.98 40.30
C SER A 194 -7.19 -18.04 40.65
N SER A 195 -6.80 -19.31 40.53
CA SER A 195 -7.53 -20.44 41.05
C SER A 195 -7.63 -20.25 42.56
N SER A 196 -8.84 -19.86 43.03
CA SER A 196 -9.19 -19.88 44.44
C SER A 196 -9.18 -21.31 44.93
N PRO A 197 -8.50 -21.67 46.03
CA PRO A 197 -8.70 -22.97 46.64
C PRO A 197 -10.08 -22.98 47.33
N ALA A 198 -10.86 -23.98 46.95
CA ALA A 198 -12.10 -24.29 47.69
C ALA A 198 -11.79 -24.85 49.08
N PRO A 199 -12.69 -24.67 50.06
CA PRO A 199 -12.52 -25.08 51.46
C PRO A 199 -12.54 -26.58 51.68
#